data_16690e6f6948ae8b3f995bccb653f84d
#
_entry.id   16690e6f6948ae8b3f995bccb653f84d
#
_cell.length_a   1.000
_cell.length_b   1.000
_cell.length_c   1.000
_cell.angle_alpha   90.00
_cell.angle_beta   90.00
_cell.angle_gamma   90.00
#
_symmetry.space_group_name_H-M   'P 1'
#
loop_
_entity.id
_entity.type
_entity.pdbx_description
1 polymer ?
#
loop_
_entity_poly.entity_id
_entity_poly.type
_entity_poly.pdbx_seq_one_letter_code
_entity_poly.pdbx_strand_id
1 'polypeptide(L)'
;LASKGLKYSDGSANNETHELFEQIQYCLLMASCELAKEKGACGLFSETSYAKGVLPIDRYKKSVDNVHTTNLKLDWEGLRKLIGEYGLRNSTLSALMPSETSSQISNATNGIEPPRDLLSIKSSGDVTVRQIVPNVVDLFADYEKKWEMDSPRGYLELCAIMQIFVDQTISANTFYKPQMFEGGKFPIQTALEDIIYA
;
A
#
# COMPACT_ATOMS: atom_id res chain seq x y z
N LEU A 1 -6.34 -9.04 4.05
CA LEU A 1 -7.53 -9.27 3.21
C LEU A 1 -8.15 -10.63 3.52
N ALA A 2 -7.41 -11.74 3.43
CA ALA A 2 -7.92 -13.10 3.65
C ALA A 2 -8.78 -13.24 4.92
N SER A 3 -8.34 -12.72 6.06
CA SER A 3 -9.09 -12.77 7.34
C SER A 3 -10.44 -12.04 7.32
N LYS A 4 -10.70 -11.23 6.30
CA LYS A 4 -11.97 -10.54 6.06
C LYS A 4 -12.72 -11.08 4.85
N GLY A 5 -12.23 -12.13 4.21
CA GLY A 5 -12.80 -12.70 2.98
C GLY A 5 -12.73 -11.75 1.77
N LEU A 6 -11.76 -10.80 1.78
CA LEU A 6 -11.58 -9.81 0.73
C LEU A 6 -10.46 -10.22 -0.23
N LYS A 7 -10.62 -9.86 -1.50
CA LYS A 7 -9.69 -10.21 -2.58
C LYS A 7 -9.09 -8.97 -3.23
N TYR A 8 -7.98 -9.18 -3.93
CA TYR A 8 -7.35 -8.14 -4.76
C TYR A 8 -8.09 -7.93 -6.07
N SER A 9 -8.58 -9.04 -6.68
CA SER A 9 -9.01 -9.06 -8.08
C SER A 9 -10.44 -8.59 -8.34
N ASP A 10 -11.31 -8.55 -7.32
CA ASP A 10 -12.76 -8.33 -7.49
C ASP A 10 -13.27 -6.99 -6.95
N GLY A 11 -12.37 -6.12 -6.50
CA GLY A 11 -12.69 -4.81 -5.92
C GLY A 11 -13.28 -4.87 -4.50
N SER A 12 -13.49 -6.04 -3.93
CA SER A 12 -14.05 -6.18 -2.57
C SER A 12 -13.18 -5.56 -1.49
N ALA A 13 -11.86 -5.45 -1.73
CA ALA A 13 -10.90 -4.86 -0.80
C ALA A 13 -10.79 -3.32 -0.89
N ASN A 14 -11.39 -2.67 -1.88
CA ASN A 14 -11.18 -1.25 -2.15
C ASN A 14 -11.57 -0.36 -0.96
N ASN A 15 -12.77 -0.54 -0.43
CA ASN A 15 -13.26 0.26 0.70
C ASN A 15 -12.44 0.02 1.97
N GLU A 16 -12.15 -1.23 2.30
CA GLU A 16 -11.34 -1.58 3.48
C GLU A 16 -9.92 -1.00 3.37
N THR A 17 -9.31 -1.07 2.19
CA THR A 17 -7.98 -0.50 1.93
C THR A 17 -7.99 1.01 2.09
N HIS A 18 -9.01 1.68 1.55
CA HIS A 18 -9.18 3.12 1.69
C HIS A 18 -9.30 3.53 3.16
N GLU A 19 -10.21 2.92 3.92
CA GLU A 19 -10.43 3.26 5.33
C GLU A 19 -9.19 2.99 6.19
N LEU A 20 -8.53 1.87 5.98
CA LEU A 20 -7.33 1.49 6.73
C LEU A 20 -6.18 2.48 6.48
N PHE A 21 -5.93 2.83 5.22
CA PHE A 21 -4.83 3.73 4.89
C PHE A 21 -5.14 5.18 5.24
N GLU A 22 -6.40 5.60 5.20
CA GLU A 22 -6.83 6.87 5.77
C GLU A 22 -6.46 6.95 7.26
N GLN A 23 -6.83 5.94 8.04
CA GLN A 23 -6.54 5.88 9.48
C GLN A 23 -5.04 5.87 9.76
N ILE A 24 -4.28 5.05 9.05
CA ILE A 24 -2.82 4.95 9.23
C ILE A 24 -2.17 6.32 9.01
N GLN A 25 -2.41 6.97 7.88
CA GLN A 25 -1.76 8.22 7.56
C GLN A 25 -2.22 9.36 8.48
N TYR A 26 -3.51 9.42 8.79
CA TYR A 26 -4.03 10.39 9.73
C TYR A 26 -3.36 10.27 11.11
N CYS A 27 -3.26 9.05 11.65
CA CYS A 27 -2.62 8.81 12.94
C CYS A 27 -1.12 9.12 12.91
N LEU A 28 -0.41 8.81 11.83
CA LEU A 28 1.00 9.14 11.66
C LEU A 28 1.23 10.66 11.68
N LEU A 29 0.43 11.41 10.95
CA LEU A 29 0.50 12.87 10.92
C LEU A 29 0.14 13.48 12.29
N MET A 30 -0.92 12.99 12.93
CA MET A 30 -1.32 13.43 14.27
C MET A 30 -0.20 13.19 15.28
N ALA A 31 0.37 11.98 15.32
CA ALA A 31 1.47 11.65 16.22
C ALA A 31 2.71 12.50 15.97
N SER A 32 3.05 12.76 14.69
CA SER A 32 4.17 13.64 14.34
C SER A 32 3.92 15.10 14.75
N CYS A 33 2.67 15.56 14.68
CA CYS A 33 2.26 16.88 15.16
C CYS A 33 2.36 16.98 16.69
N GLU A 34 1.89 15.97 17.43
CA GLU A 34 2.03 15.93 18.90
C GLU A 34 3.51 15.93 19.32
N LEU A 35 4.35 15.17 18.63
CA LEU A 35 5.81 15.22 18.86
C LEU A 35 6.40 16.60 18.54
N ALA A 36 5.87 17.31 17.55
CA ALA A 36 6.32 18.66 17.24
C ALA A 36 5.94 19.68 18.32
N LYS A 37 4.79 19.52 18.97
CA LYS A 37 4.42 20.35 20.16
C LYS A 37 5.42 20.19 21.29
N GLU A 38 5.92 18.99 21.53
CA GLU A 38 6.87 18.72 22.61
C GLU A 38 8.32 19.10 22.27
N LYS A 39 8.76 18.83 21.05
CA LYS A 39 10.18 18.84 20.64
C LYS A 39 10.51 19.85 19.55
N GLY A 40 9.53 20.61 19.10
CA GLY A 40 9.63 21.48 17.94
C GLY A 40 9.47 20.71 16.62
N ALA A 41 9.08 21.43 15.57
CA ALA A 41 9.00 20.91 14.23
C ALA A 41 10.39 20.47 13.71
N CYS A 42 10.43 19.66 12.65
CA CYS A 42 11.69 19.31 11.98
C CYS A 42 12.34 20.56 11.37
N GLY A 43 13.69 20.58 11.30
CA GLY A 43 14.45 21.77 10.90
C GLY A 43 14.13 22.30 9.51
N LEU A 44 13.67 21.44 8.59
CA LEU A 44 13.28 21.80 7.23
C LEU A 44 11.75 21.82 7.02
N PHE A 45 10.97 21.90 8.08
CA PHE A 45 9.51 21.90 7.99
C PHE A 45 8.99 22.93 6.99
N SER A 46 9.52 24.15 7.01
CA SER A 46 9.11 25.25 6.11
C SER A 46 9.26 24.95 4.63
N GLU A 47 10.12 23.99 4.27
CA GLU A 47 10.33 23.56 2.88
C GLU A 47 9.39 22.43 2.45
N THR A 48 8.68 21.82 3.39
CA THR A 48 7.75 20.71 3.11
C THR A 48 6.44 21.18 2.49
N SER A 49 5.73 20.26 1.83
CA SER A 49 4.36 20.50 1.36
C SER A 49 3.39 20.74 2.54
N TYR A 50 3.66 20.15 3.67
CA TYR A 50 2.87 20.31 4.89
C TYR A 50 2.85 21.74 5.41
N ALA A 51 3.97 22.44 5.36
CA ALA A 51 4.06 23.87 5.73
C ALA A 51 3.18 24.75 4.82
N LYS A 52 2.91 24.29 3.60
CA LYS A 52 2.03 24.95 2.63
C LYS A 52 0.57 24.49 2.76
N GLY A 53 0.26 23.69 3.78
CA GLY A 53 -1.06 23.12 3.99
C GLY A 53 -1.44 22.02 3.00
N VAL A 54 -0.49 21.43 2.28
CA VAL A 54 -0.75 20.40 1.28
C VAL A 54 -0.45 19.02 1.88
N LEU A 55 -1.48 18.20 2.03
CA LEU A 55 -1.43 16.84 2.57
C LEU A 55 -1.41 15.79 1.44
N PRO A 56 -1.10 14.51 1.70
CA PRO A 56 -1.15 13.46 0.68
C PRO A 56 -2.49 13.41 -0.06
N ILE A 57 -3.60 13.53 0.65
CA ILE A 57 -4.97 13.55 0.12
C ILE A 57 -5.26 14.66 -0.90
N ASP A 58 -4.41 15.68 -0.98
CA ASP A 58 -4.54 16.78 -1.93
C ASP A 58 -3.76 16.52 -3.23
N ARG A 59 -2.82 15.56 -3.22
CA ARG A 59 -1.83 15.37 -4.28
C ARG A 59 -2.06 14.15 -5.17
N TYR A 60 -2.97 13.27 -4.79
CA TYR A 60 -3.19 12.04 -5.56
C TYR A 60 -3.78 12.33 -6.95
N LYS A 61 -3.54 11.44 -7.90
CA LYS A 61 -4.05 11.52 -9.27
C LYS A 61 -5.56 11.30 -9.26
N LYS A 62 -6.34 12.29 -9.65
CA LYS A 62 -7.81 12.26 -9.55
C LYS A 62 -8.49 11.15 -10.38
N SER A 63 -7.79 10.56 -11.35
CA SER A 63 -8.30 9.38 -12.05
C SER A 63 -8.52 8.17 -11.13
N VAL A 64 -7.91 8.14 -9.94
CA VAL A 64 -8.14 7.10 -8.93
C VAL A 64 -9.60 7.09 -8.45
N ASP A 65 -10.29 8.23 -8.50
CA ASP A 65 -11.71 8.35 -8.16
C ASP A 65 -12.61 7.52 -9.10
N ASN A 66 -12.11 7.10 -10.28
CA ASN A 66 -12.82 6.17 -11.17
C ASN A 66 -12.74 4.71 -10.67
N VAL A 67 -11.72 4.38 -9.87
CA VAL A 67 -11.54 3.06 -9.26
C VAL A 67 -12.31 2.97 -7.95
N HIS A 68 -12.19 4.00 -7.13
CA HIS A 68 -12.84 4.09 -5.83
C HIS A 68 -13.09 5.55 -5.47
N THR A 69 -14.37 5.90 -5.23
CA THR A 69 -14.71 7.26 -4.82
C THR A 69 -14.15 7.57 -3.45
N THR A 70 -13.26 8.56 -3.37
CA THR A 70 -12.66 9.00 -2.12
C THR A 70 -13.69 9.66 -1.22
N ASN A 71 -13.94 9.05 -0.07
CA ASN A 71 -14.85 9.55 0.96
C ASN A 71 -14.11 9.58 2.30
N LEU A 72 -13.50 10.73 2.61
CA LEU A 72 -12.73 10.93 3.84
C LEU A 72 -13.64 10.95 5.06
N LYS A 73 -13.32 10.14 6.06
CA LYS A 73 -14.11 9.99 7.30
C LYS A 73 -13.52 10.74 8.48
N LEU A 74 -12.23 11.08 8.44
CA LEU A 74 -11.52 11.72 9.53
C LEU A 74 -11.43 13.25 9.33
N ASP A 75 -11.19 13.99 10.41
CA ASP A 75 -11.13 15.46 10.39
C ASP A 75 -9.79 15.98 9.84
N TRP A 76 -9.59 15.84 8.55
CA TRP A 76 -8.39 16.30 7.86
C TRP A 76 -8.19 17.81 7.91
N GLU A 77 -9.26 18.59 7.95
CA GLU A 77 -9.16 20.05 8.04
C GLU A 77 -8.74 20.50 9.45
N GLY A 78 -9.22 19.83 10.50
CA GLY A 78 -8.72 20.03 11.85
C GLY A 78 -7.25 19.68 11.98
N LEU A 79 -6.83 18.54 11.40
CA LEU A 79 -5.42 18.12 11.37
C LEU A 79 -4.55 19.11 10.58
N ARG A 80 -5.01 19.62 9.44
CA ARG A 80 -4.31 20.63 8.62
C ARG A 80 -4.04 21.91 9.45
N LYS A 81 -5.02 22.36 10.21
CA LYS A 81 -4.85 23.54 11.12
C LYS A 81 -3.81 23.28 12.20
N LEU A 82 -3.86 22.11 12.85
CA LEU A 82 -2.87 21.72 13.87
C LEU A 82 -1.46 21.66 13.30
N ILE A 83 -1.29 21.10 12.11
CA ILE A 83 0.00 21.05 11.41
C ILE A 83 0.50 22.47 11.07
N GLY A 84 -0.40 23.36 10.66
CA GLY A 84 -0.05 24.75 10.39
C GLY A 84 0.41 25.51 11.65
N GLU A 85 -0.14 25.17 12.81
CA GLU A 85 0.17 25.83 14.09
C GLU A 85 1.47 25.28 14.71
N TYR A 86 1.65 23.95 14.75
CA TYR A 86 2.75 23.30 15.48
C TYR A 86 3.83 22.70 14.58
N GLY A 87 3.53 22.53 13.30
CA GLY A 87 4.40 21.82 12.36
C GLY A 87 4.35 20.30 12.53
N LEU A 88 5.29 19.63 11.90
CA LEU A 88 5.50 18.18 12.04
C LEU A 88 6.93 17.90 12.51
N ARG A 89 7.09 16.89 13.37
CA ARG A 89 8.41 16.44 13.82
C ARG A 89 9.17 15.72 12.69
N ASN A 90 8.47 15.10 11.76
CA ASN A 90 8.99 14.34 10.64
C ASN A 90 8.64 15.02 9.33
N SER A 91 9.60 15.12 8.42
CA SER A 91 9.39 15.71 7.09
C SER A 91 8.55 14.80 6.16
N THR A 92 8.63 13.50 6.38
CA THR A 92 7.87 12.44 5.71
C THR A 92 7.60 11.30 6.67
N LEU A 93 6.52 10.53 6.47
CA LEU A 93 6.05 9.55 7.44
C LEU A 93 5.81 8.16 6.87
N SER A 94 5.43 8.05 5.60
CA SER A 94 5.08 6.76 5.02
C SER A 94 5.63 6.56 3.61
N ALA A 95 6.07 5.34 3.36
CA ALA A 95 6.41 4.81 2.04
C ALA A 95 6.12 3.31 2.06
N LEU A 96 5.71 2.73 0.95
CA LEU A 96 5.47 1.30 0.86
C LEU A 96 6.51 0.66 -0.04
N MET A 97 7.27 -0.27 0.53
CA MET A 97 8.35 -0.99 -0.15
C MET A 97 8.18 -2.50 0.00
N PRO A 98 8.83 -3.34 -0.81
CA PRO A 98 8.89 -4.77 -0.57
C PRO A 98 9.49 -5.08 0.80
N SER A 99 8.77 -5.88 1.61
CA SER A 99 9.18 -6.20 3.01
C SER A 99 9.71 -7.61 3.13
N GLU A 100 10.65 -8.00 2.29
CA GLU A 100 11.15 -9.36 2.12
C GLU A 100 11.59 -10.01 3.45
N THR A 101 12.46 -9.35 4.21
CA THR A 101 13.04 -9.88 5.44
C THR A 101 12.21 -9.51 6.66
N SER A 102 11.76 -8.28 6.77
CA SER A 102 10.97 -7.80 7.91
C SER A 102 9.63 -8.51 8.06
N SER A 103 9.01 -8.94 6.96
CA SER A 103 7.78 -9.73 6.98
C SER A 103 7.95 -11.09 7.68
N GLN A 104 9.14 -11.67 7.65
CA GLN A 104 9.43 -12.95 8.31
C GLN A 104 9.44 -12.78 9.84
N ILE A 105 10.00 -11.68 10.33
CA ILE A 105 10.07 -11.39 11.77
C ILE A 105 8.67 -11.13 12.32
N SER A 106 7.84 -10.42 11.58
CA SER A 106 6.48 -10.07 11.99
C SER A 106 5.43 -11.14 11.70
N ASN A 107 5.83 -12.27 11.12
CA ASN A 107 4.93 -13.33 10.66
C ASN A 107 3.81 -12.76 9.76
N ALA A 108 4.19 -11.96 8.78
CA ALA A 108 3.29 -11.34 7.82
C ALA A 108 3.58 -11.82 6.38
N THR A 109 2.68 -11.54 5.45
CA THR A 109 2.94 -11.69 4.03
C THR A 109 3.96 -10.66 3.54
N ASN A 110 4.53 -10.85 2.35
CA ASN A 110 5.58 -10.01 1.83
C ASN A 110 5.03 -8.65 1.32
N GLY A 111 4.95 -7.67 2.23
CA GLY A 111 4.43 -6.33 1.91
C GLY A 111 2.94 -6.35 1.56
N ILE A 112 2.57 -5.46 0.63
CA ILE A 112 1.19 -5.28 0.17
C ILE A 112 0.81 -6.18 -1.02
N GLU A 113 1.77 -6.93 -1.57
CA GLU A 113 1.54 -7.81 -2.72
C GLU A 113 0.75 -9.06 -2.33
N PRO A 114 -0.06 -9.61 -3.26
CA PRO A 114 -0.64 -10.93 -3.07
C PRO A 114 0.46 -11.97 -2.84
N PRO A 115 0.28 -12.93 -1.93
CA PRO A 115 1.29 -13.95 -1.69
C PRO A 115 1.50 -14.82 -2.95
N ARG A 116 2.73 -15.24 -3.16
CA ARG A 116 3.07 -16.14 -4.29
C ARG A 116 2.46 -17.52 -4.11
N ASP A 117 2.52 -18.01 -2.86
CA ASP A 117 1.94 -19.28 -2.43
C ASP A 117 1.71 -19.23 -0.90
N LEU A 118 0.96 -20.20 -0.37
CA LEU A 118 0.71 -20.32 1.06
C LEU A 118 1.99 -20.68 1.84
N LEU A 119 2.91 -21.38 1.20
CA LEU A 119 4.25 -21.69 1.70
C LEU A 119 5.29 -21.23 0.67
N SER A 120 6.14 -20.32 1.05
CA SER A 120 7.28 -19.89 0.23
C SER A 120 8.61 -20.28 0.88
N ILE A 121 9.56 -20.66 0.05
CA ILE A 121 10.92 -20.98 0.47
C ILE A 121 11.83 -19.87 0.00
N LYS A 122 12.51 -19.22 0.94
CA LYS A 122 13.49 -18.16 0.66
C LYS A 122 14.87 -18.66 1.04
N SER A 123 15.80 -18.57 0.11
CA SER A 123 17.22 -18.90 0.34
C SER A 123 18.07 -17.65 0.20
N SER A 124 18.94 -17.40 1.19
CA SER A 124 19.93 -16.33 1.17
C SER A 124 21.24 -16.89 1.68
N GLY A 125 22.24 -17.02 0.79
CA GLY A 125 23.48 -17.73 1.09
C GLY A 125 23.18 -19.17 1.51
N ASP A 126 23.71 -19.57 2.66
CA ASP A 126 23.56 -20.94 3.20
C ASP A 126 22.28 -21.11 4.04
N VAL A 127 21.48 -20.07 4.19
CA VAL A 127 20.27 -20.11 5.02
C VAL A 127 19.03 -20.24 4.15
N THR A 128 18.22 -21.26 4.44
CA THR A 128 16.91 -21.47 3.82
C THR A 128 15.82 -21.28 4.87
N VAL A 129 14.92 -20.34 4.63
CA VAL A 129 13.79 -20.04 5.52
C VAL A 129 12.49 -20.41 4.82
N ARG A 130 11.65 -21.14 5.54
CA ARG A 130 10.26 -21.42 5.12
C ARG A 130 9.36 -20.35 5.71
N GLN A 131 8.62 -19.65 4.86
CA GLN A 131 7.63 -18.67 5.25
C GLN A 131 6.25 -19.18 4.90
N ILE A 132 5.40 -19.30 5.91
CA ILE A 132 4.01 -19.71 5.78
C ILE A 132 3.14 -18.45 5.96
N VAL A 133 2.10 -18.29 5.14
CA VAL A 133 1.15 -17.17 5.34
C VAL A 133 0.46 -17.28 6.70
N PRO A 134 0.14 -16.15 7.36
CA PRO A 134 -0.50 -16.15 8.67
C PRO A 134 -1.82 -16.93 8.67
N ASN A 135 -2.09 -17.65 9.77
CA ASN A 135 -3.32 -18.40 9.97
C ASN A 135 -3.71 -19.34 8.81
N VAL A 136 -2.70 -19.95 8.16
CA VAL A 136 -2.90 -20.77 6.96
C VAL A 136 -3.93 -21.89 7.15
N VAL A 137 -4.01 -22.48 8.35
CA VAL A 137 -4.93 -23.59 8.64
C VAL A 137 -6.38 -23.17 8.48
N ASP A 138 -6.70 -21.96 8.95
CA ASP A 138 -8.08 -21.45 8.95
C ASP A 138 -8.41 -20.67 7.66
N LEU A 139 -7.40 -20.07 7.02
CA LEU A 139 -7.58 -19.13 5.92
C LEU A 139 -7.03 -19.64 4.58
N PHE A 140 -6.68 -20.91 4.45
CA PHE A 140 -6.04 -21.43 3.23
C PHE A 140 -6.87 -21.19 1.95
N ALA A 141 -8.19 -21.23 2.06
CA ALA A 141 -9.12 -21.02 0.94
C ALA A 141 -9.42 -19.53 0.66
N ASP A 142 -9.12 -18.64 1.64
CA ASP A 142 -9.41 -17.22 1.53
C ASP A 142 -8.24 -16.41 0.96
N TYR A 143 -7.04 -17.01 0.94
CA TYR A 143 -5.87 -16.38 0.34
C TYR A 143 -5.95 -16.37 -1.17
N GLU A 144 -5.99 -15.18 -1.77
CA GLU A 144 -5.81 -15.02 -3.21
C GLU A 144 -4.32 -14.95 -3.53
N LYS A 145 -3.83 -15.93 -4.28
CA LYS A 145 -2.41 -16.01 -4.62
C LYS A 145 -2.09 -15.28 -5.92
N LYS A 146 -0.92 -14.66 -5.98
CA LYS A 146 -0.42 -13.90 -7.12
C LYS A 146 -0.61 -14.62 -8.46
N TRP A 147 -0.31 -15.91 -8.50
CA TRP A 147 -0.35 -16.73 -9.71
C TRP A 147 -1.74 -17.32 -10.04
N GLU A 148 -2.75 -17.04 -9.22
CA GLU A 148 -4.15 -17.41 -9.48
C GLU A 148 -4.97 -16.24 -10.04
N MET A 149 -4.42 -15.02 -9.96
CA MET A 149 -5.05 -13.83 -10.52
C MET A 149 -4.85 -13.78 -12.03
N ASP A 150 -5.91 -13.41 -12.78
CA ASP A 150 -5.89 -13.27 -14.23
C ASP A 150 -5.10 -12.03 -14.71
N SER A 151 -4.99 -11.01 -13.85
CA SER A 151 -4.35 -9.73 -14.17
C SER A 151 -3.81 -9.09 -12.89
N PRO A 152 -2.73 -8.30 -12.96
CA PRO A 152 -2.25 -7.49 -11.83
C PRO A 152 -3.13 -6.27 -11.53
N ARG A 153 -4.14 -5.94 -12.34
CA ARG A 153 -4.89 -4.68 -12.26
C ARG A 153 -5.56 -4.46 -10.91
N GLY A 154 -6.25 -5.45 -10.35
CA GLY A 154 -6.87 -5.32 -9.03
C GLY A 154 -5.85 -4.97 -7.93
N TYR A 155 -4.65 -5.55 -7.98
CA TYR A 155 -3.57 -5.15 -7.09
C TYR A 155 -3.08 -3.71 -7.37
N LEU A 156 -2.96 -3.30 -8.63
CA LEU A 156 -2.58 -1.92 -8.99
C LEU A 156 -3.66 -0.91 -8.54
N GLU A 157 -4.92 -1.26 -8.62
CA GLU A 157 -6.03 -0.45 -8.10
C GLU A 157 -5.92 -0.24 -6.59
N LEU A 158 -5.60 -1.29 -5.82
CA LEU A 158 -5.34 -1.15 -4.39
C LEU A 158 -4.11 -0.27 -4.11
N CYS A 159 -3.04 -0.39 -4.90
CA CYS A 159 -1.89 0.51 -4.80
C CYS A 159 -2.29 1.98 -5.06
N ALA A 160 -3.13 2.23 -6.05
CA ALA A 160 -3.62 3.57 -6.36
C ALA A 160 -4.47 4.14 -5.21
N ILE A 161 -5.33 3.32 -4.59
CA ILE A 161 -6.10 3.72 -3.40
C ILE A 161 -5.17 4.03 -2.21
N MET A 162 -4.18 3.18 -1.95
CA MET A 162 -3.19 3.41 -0.89
C MET A 162 -2.40 4.70 -1.12
N GLN A 163 -2.07 5.01 -2.39
CA GLN A 163 -1.29 6.21 -2.76
C GLN A 163 -2.03 7.52 -2.46
N ILE A 164 -3.36 7.52 -2.30
CA ILE A 164 -4.12 8.69 -1.83
C ILE A 164 -3.56 9.19 -0.49
N PHE A 165 -3.12 8.27 0.37
CA PHE A 165 -2.74 8.55 1.74
C PHE A 165 -1.23 8.50 1.97
N VAL A 166 -0.46 7.77 1.17
CA VAL A 166 0.97 7.56 1.39
C VAL A 166 1.79 8.79 0.96
N ASP A 167 2.70 9.22 1.82
CA ASP A 167 3.55 10.40 1.61
C ASP A 167 4.48 10.30 0.42
N GLN A 168 5.17 9.18 0.34
CA GLN A 168 6.17 8.87 -0.67
C GLN A 168 5.55 7.95 -1.72
N THR A 169 6.38 7.26 -2.47
CA THR A 169 5.96 6.33 -3.49
C THR A 169 5.66 4.93 -2.94
N ILE A 170 4.88 4.19 -3.70
CA ILE A 170 4.64 2.77 -3.51
C ILE A 170 5.44 2.00 -4.54
N SER A 171 6.27 1.05 -4.10
CA SER A 171 6.94 0.10 -4.99
C SER A 171 5.97 -1.03 -5.32
N ALA A 172 5.52 -1.11 -6.55
CA ALA A 172 4.63 -2.14 -7.05
C ALA A 172 5.31 -2.99 -8.12
N ASN A 173 5.09 -4.30 -8.09
CA ASN A 173 5.55 -5.23 -9.12
C ASN A 173 4.36 -5.80 -9.87
N THR A 174 4.34 -5.63 -11.18
CA THR A 174 3.41 -6.38 -12.04
C THR A 174 3.85 -7.84 -12.15
N PHE A 175 2.91 -8.71 -12.41
CA PHE A 175 3.16 -10.13 -12.52
C PHE A 175 2.29 -10.72 -13.63
N TYR A 176 2.88 -11.65 -14.39
CA TYR A 176 2.22 -12.29 -15.52
C TYR A 176 2.56 -13.77 -15.53
N LYS A 177 1.55 -14.59 -15.82
CA LYS A 177 1.68 -16.03 -15.94
C LYS A 177 1.69 -16.40 -17.44
N PRO A 178 2.84 -16.77 -18.03
CA PRO A 178 2.93 -17.02 -19.47
C PRO A 178 1.91 -18.04 -20.01
N GLN A 179 1.56 -19.02 -19.17
CA GLN A 179 0.60 -20.07 -19.53
C GLN A 179 -0.83 -19.56 -19.83
N MET A 180 -1.15 -18.32 -19.40
CA MET A 180 -2.45 -17.69 -19.67
C MET A 180 -2.53 -17.06 -21.06
N PHE A 181 -1.40 -16.99 -21.78
CA PHE A 181 -1.31 -16.38 -23.09
C PHE A 181 -1.12 -17.44 -24.18
N GLU A 182 -1.62 -17.14 -25.37
CA GLU A 182 -1.52 -18.04 -26.55
C GLU A 182 -0.05 -18.39 -26.82
N GLY A 183 0.23 -19.66 -26.97
CA GLY A 183 1.58 -20.18 -27.17
C GLY A 183 2.53 -19.99 -26.00
N GLY A 184 2.02 -19.65 -24.79
CA GLY A 184 2.84 -19.43 -23.60
C GLY A 184 3.73 -18.19 -23.70
N LYS A 185 3.41 -17.24 -24.57
CA LYS A 185 4.19 -16.03 -24.81
C LYS A 185 3.44 -14.83 -24.31
N PHE A 186 4.03 -14.12 -23.35
CA PHE A 186 3.48 -12.89 -22.83
C PHE A 186 3.59 -11.74 -23.84
N PRO A 187 2.46 -11.12 -24.27
CA PRO A 187 2.50 -10.00 -25.21
C PRO A 187 3.04 -8.73 -24.54
N ILE A 188 4.03 -8.09 -25.13
CA ILE A 188 4.58 -6.82 -24.63
C ILE A 188 3.51 -5.73 -24.56
N GLN A 189 2.53 -5.77 -25.45
CA GLN A 189 1.42 -4.82 -25.44
C GLN A 189 0.64 -4.86 -24.12
N THR A 190 0.39 -6.04 -23.56
CA THR A 190 -0.29 -6.20 -22.26
C THR A 190 0.50 -5.50 -21.13
N ALA A 191 1.85 -5.63 -21.12
CA ALA A 191 2.67 -4.93 -20.17
C ALA A 191 2.57 -3.40 -20.31
N LEU A 192 2.58 -2.90 -21.55
CA LEU A 192 2.46 -1.46 -21.82
C LEU A 192 1.08 -0.93 -21.41
N GLU A 193 0.02 -1.67 -21.68
CA GLU A 193 -1.34 -1.31 -21.28
C GLU A 193 -1.45 -1.22 -19.74
N ASP A 194 -0.87 -2.17 -19.01
CA ASP A 194 -0.89 -2.15 -17.55
C ASP A 194 0.00 -1.05 -16.95
N ILE A 195 1.13 -0.71 -17.58
CA ILE A 195 1.96 0.43 -17.19
C ILE A 195 1.22 1.77 -17.41
N ILE A 196 0.46 1.87 -18.51
CA ILE A 196 -0.32 3.08 -18.79
C ILE A 196 -1.52 3.17 -17.83
N TYR A 197 -2.09 2.03 -17.46
CA TYR A 197 -3.20 1.95 -16.52
C TYR A 197 -2.79 2.37 -15.10
N ALA A 198 -1.60 1.99 -14.65
CA ALA A 198 -1.05 2.32 -13.33
C ALA A 198 -0.70 3.81 -13.19
#